data_2652b2df5b943eeb97868519e8da6b55
#
_entry.id   2652b2df5b943eeb97868519e8da6b55
#
_cell.length_a   1.000
_cell.length_b   1.000
_cell.length_c   1.000
_cell.angle_alpha   90.00
_cell.angle_beta   90.00
_cell.angle_gamma   90.00
#
_symmetry.space_group_name_H-M   'P 1'
#
loop_
_entity.id
_entity.type
_entity.pdbx_description
1 polymer ?
#
loop_
_entity_poly.entity_id
_entity_poly.type
_entity_poly.pdbx_seq_one_letter_code
_entity_poly.pdbx_strand_id
1 'polypeptide(L)'
;SLEGTNRSHYARLHGGEVGIDPYTHAISDVYQDVFGEGSFIGKGIYEVDTFERALSARFPENQILSHDLLEGCYARAGLLSDVHLYEDYPAQYSVDVNRRHRWIRGDWQLLSWLLPRIPGPGKLRLSNSLSRLSQWKLFDNLRRSLVPMALTVLLLLGWAVLASPWLWTLAVI
;
A
#
# COMPACT_ATOMS: atom_id res chain seq x y z
N SER A 1 -12.95 1.49 -14.66
CA SER A 1 -13.99 1.19 -15.64
C SER A 1 -13.39 1.18 -17.03
N LEU A 2 -13.97 0.44 -17.99
CA LEU A 2 -13.54 0.42 -19.39
C LEU A 2 -13.62 1.81 -20.03
N GLU A 3 -14.57 2.63 -19.62
CA GLU A 3 -14.67 4.03 -20.07
C GLU A 3 -13.52 4.89 -19.56
N GLY A 4 -13.08 4.70 -18.33
CA GLY A 4 -11.95 5.44 -17.75
C GLY A 4 -10.62 5.12 -18.43
N THR A 5 -10.41 3.86 -18.84
CA THR A 5 -9.19 3.44 -19.57
C THR A 5 -9.13 4.01 -20.99
N ASN A 6 -10.26 4.37 -21.58
CA ASN A 6 -10.32 4.95 -22.94
C ASN A 6 -10.23 6.48 -22.99
N ARG A 7 -10.20 7.19 -21.85
CA ARG A 7 -10.20 8.66 -21.79
C ARG A 7 -8.94 9.33 -22.32
N SER A 8 -7.80 8.67 -22.27
CA SER A 8 -6.55 9.25 -22.77
C SER A 8 -5.60 8.17 -23.27
N HIS A 9 -4.59 8.59 -24.05
CA HIS A 9 -3.54 7.70 -24.52
C HIS A 9 -2.74 7.09 -23.34
N TYR A 10 -2.49 7.88 -22.31
CA TYR A 10 -1.85 7.43 -21.08
C TYR A 10 -2.69 6.37 -20.36
N ALA A 11 -3.98 6.63 -20.17
CA ALA A 11 -4.87 5.68 -19.51
C ALA A 11 -5.01 4.36 -20.29
N ARG A 12 -4.99 4.40 -21.64
CA ARG A 12 -5.01 3.18 -22.46
C ARG A 12 -3.76 2.32 -22.31
N LEU A 13 -2.60 2.96 -22.19
CA LEU A 13 -1.34 2.24 -22.06
C LEU A 13 -1.14 1.63 -20.64
N HIS A 14 -1.64 2.32 -19.61
CA HIS A 14 -1.34 1.98 -18.21
C HIS A 14 -2.55 1.49 -17.41
N GLY A 15 -3.76 1.72 -17.91
CA GLY A 15 -5.00 1.38 -17.21
C GLY A 15 -5.54 -0.01 -17.52
N GLY A 16 -4.92 -0.75 -18.43
CA GLY A 16 -5.35 -2.09 -18.84
C GLY A 16 -5.01 -3.17 -17.82
N GLU A 17 -3.93 -3.01 -17.12
CA GLU A 17 -3.57 -3.85 -15.99
C GLU A 17 -3.84 -3.12 -14.70
N VAL A 18 -4.58 -3.75 -13.88
CA VAL A 18 -5.06 -3.15 -12.69
C VAL A 18 -4.00 -3.10 -11.64
N GLY A 19 -3.77 -1.89 -11.34
CA GLY A 19 -3.49 -1.45 -10.00
C GLY A 19 -2.20 -1.98 -9.40
N ILE A 20 -1.43 -1.07 -8.96
CA ILE A 20 -0.35 -1.18 -7.99
C ILE A 20 -0.76 -2.00 -6.77
N ASP A 21 -2.04 -2.20 -6.56
CA ASP A 21 -2.58 -2.95 -5.44
C ASP A 21 -3.07 -4.34 -5.91
N PRO A 22 -2.35 -5.42 -5.56
CA PRO A 22 -2.76 -6.78 -5.90
C PRO A 22 -4.10 -7.19 -5.27
N TYR A 23 -4.56 -6.46 -4.25
CA TYR A 23 -5.82 -6.74 -3.56
C TYR A 23 -7.06 -6.29 -4.33
N THR A 24 -6.92 -5.45 -5.35
CA THR A 24 -8.07 -4.93 -6.12
C THR A 24 -8.68 -5.93 -7.10
N HIS A 25 -8.03 -7.06 -7.35
CA HIS A 25 -8.52 -8.14 -8.23
C HIS A 25 -8.64 -9.50 -7.55
N ALA A 26 -8.29 -9.57 -6.29
CA ALA A 26 -8.33 -10.84 -5.60
C ALA A 26 -9.78 -11.33 -5.44
N ILE A 27 -10.07 -12.50 -5.98
CA ILE A 27 -11.27 -13.27 -5.64
C ILE A 27 -11.18 -13.77 -4.20
N SER A 28 -9.95 -13.97 -3.70
CA SER A 28 -9.66 -14.28 -2.30
C SER A 28 -8.44 -13.48 -1.84
N ASP A 29 -8.43 -13.09 -0.58
CA ASP A 29 -7.27 -12.48 0.09
C ASP A 29 -6.55 -13.56 0.89
N VAL A 30 -5.32 -13.87 0.52
CA VAL A 30 -4.49 -14.88 1.21
C VAL A 30 -4.39 -14.61 2.72
N TYR A 31 -4.32 -13.36 3.12
CA TYR A 31 -4.32 -13.01 4.55
C TYR A 31 -5.64 -13.36 5.23
N GLN A 32 -6.76 -13.11 4.57
CA GLN A 32 -8.07 -13.49 5.09
C GLN A 32 -8.24 -14.99 5.16
N ASP A 33 -7.84 -15.72 4.11
CA ASP A 33 -8.00 -17.17 4.05
C ASP A 33 -7.13 -17.90 5.07
N VAL A 34 -5.90 -17.44 5.29
CA VAL A 34 -4.94 -18.10 6.19
C VAL A 34 -5.03 -17.57 7.63
N PHE A 35 -5.27 -16.27 7.81
CA PHE A 35 -5.18 -15.62 9.13
C PHE A 35 -6.53 -15.03 9.60
N GLY A 36 -7.60 -15.14 8.82
CA GLY A 36 -8.91 -14.59 9.16
C GLY A 36 -8.94 -13.06 9.24
N GLU A 37 -8.07 -12.39 8.50
CA GLU A 37 -7.97 -10.92 8.50
C GLU A 37 -7.51 -10.40 7.15
N GLY A 38 -8.35 -9.64 6.44
CA GLY A 38 -8.04 -8.98 5.18
C GLY A 38 -7.25 -7.69 5.35
N SER A 39 -7.09 -6.95 4.25
CA SER A 39 -6.41 -5.65 4.22
C SER A 39 -7.40 -4.55 3.84
N PHE A 40 -7.47 -3.48 4.64
CA PHE A 40 -8.27 -2.31 4.32
C PHE A 40 -7.50 -1.37 3.41
N ILE A 41 -8.14 -0.96 2.33
CA ILE A 41 -7.56 -0.12 1.27
C ILE A 41 -8.30 1.22 1.10
N GLY A 42 -8.99 1.67 2.15
CA GLY A 42 -9.69 2.95 2.18
C GLY A 42 -11.13 2.91 1.70
N LYS A 43 -11.66 1.74 1.30
CA LYS A 43 -13.04 1.58 0.85
C LYS A 43 -13.66 0.36 1.49
N GLY A 44 -14.79 0.56 2.13
CA GLY A 44 -15.46 -0.51 2.83
C GLY A 44 -16.73 -0.05 3.54
N ILE A 45 -17.39 -1.00 4.17
CA ILE A 45 -18.53 -0.78 5.04
C ILE A 45 -18.08 -1.07 6.47
N TYR A 46 -18.35 -0.16 7.39
CA TYR A 46 -17.99 -0.32 8.79
C TYR A 46 -19.02 0.31 9.71
N GLU A 47 -19.10 -0.19 10.92
CA GLU A 47 -19.93 0.39 11.98
C GLU A 47 -19.15 1.52 12.62
N VAL A 48 -19.71 2.74 12.58
CA VAL A 48 -19.01 4.00 12.90
C VAL A 48 -18.54 4.03 14.34
N ASP A 49 -19.39 3.70 15.31
CA ASP A 49 -19.07 3.78 16.73
C ASP A 49 -17.98 2.77 17.13
N THR A 50 -17.99 1.59 16.53
CA THR A 50 -16.96 0.57 16.76
C THR A 50 -15.64 0.97 16.13
N PHE A 51 -15.67 1.53 14.92
CA PHE A 51 -14.49 2.03 14.25
C PHE A 51 -13.85 3.17 15.03
N GLU A 52 -14.64 4.14 15.47
CA GLU A 52 -14.15 5.25 16.30
C GLU A 52 -13.54 4.76 17.62
N ARG A 53 -14.21 3.83 18.32
CA ARG A 53 -13.65 3.23 19.55
C ARG A 53 -12.35 2.48 19.32
N ALA A 54 -12.23 1.78 18.21
CA ALA A 54 -11.01 1.04 17.88
C ALA A 54 -9.82 1.96 17.60
N LEU A 55 -10.06 3.15 17.05
CA LEU A 55 -9.03 4.10 16.62
C LEU A 55 -8.80 5.25 17.58
N SER A 56 -9.71 5.49 18.52
CA SER A 56 -9.66 6.61 19.46
C SER A 56 -8.31 6.64 20.20
N ALA A 57 -7.71 7.82 20.26
CA ALA A 57 -6.45 8.09 20.94
C ALA A 57 -5.25 7.21 20.49
N ARG A 58 -5.27 6.67 19.26
CA ARG A 58 -4.17 5.85 18.77
C ARG A 58 -3.19 6.58 17.87
N PHE A 59 -3.63 7.62 17.18
CA PHE A 59 -2.82 8.31 16.17
C PHE A 59 -2.39 9.71 16.59
N PRO A 60 -1.17 10.13 16.20
CA PRO A 60 -0.76 11.53 16.33
C PRO A 60 -1.49 12.38 15.29
N GLU A 61 -1.92 13.56 15.70
CA GLU A 61 -2.57 14.52 14.80
C GLU A 61 -1.62 15.01 13.70
N ASN A 62 -2.12 15.13 12.48
CA ASN A 62 -1.44 15.74 11.32
C ASN A 62 -0.08 15.13 10.95
N GLN A 63 0.20 13.87 11.31
CA GLN A 63 1.49 13.23 11.01
C GLN A 63 1.40 12.13 9.95
N ILE A 64 0.20 11.71 9.58
CA ILE A 64 -0.04 10.58 8.67
C ILE A 64 -0.90 11.07 7.51
N LEU A 65 -0.45 10.87 6.28
CA LEU A 65 -1.16 11.27 5.06
C LEU A 65 -2.16 10.22 4.58
N SER A 66 -1.79 8.96 4.70
CA SER A 66 -2.60 7.81 4.30
C SER A 66 -2.51 6.78 5.41
N HIS A 67 -3.64 6.44 5.99
CA HIS A 67 -3.70 5.58 7.17
C HIS A 67 -4.63 4.38 7.01
N ASP A 68 -5.23 4.21 5.82
CA ASP A 68 -6.20 3.14 5.56
C ASP A 68 -5.70 1.77 6.02
N LEU A 69 -4.49 1.38 5.58
CA LEU A 69 -3.88 0.12 5.98
C LEU A 69 -3.66 0.04 7.50
N LEU A 70 -3.24 1.12 8.12
CA LEU A 70 -2.99 1.18 9.56
C LEU A 70 -4.31 1.11 10.35
N GLU A 71 -5.34 1.79 9.91
CA GLU A 71 -6.69 1.70 10.49
C GLU A 71 -7.22 0.27 10.42
N GLY A 72 -7.08 -0.37 9.25
CA GLY A 72 -7.45 -1.78 9.07
C GLY A 72 -6.70 -2.74 9.98
N CYS A 73 -5.44 -2.42 10.33
CA CYS A 73 -4.67 -3.21 11.30
C CYS A 73 -5.22 -3.12 12.72
N TYR A 74 -5.86 -2.03 13.11
CA TYR A 74 -6.47 -1.85 14.43
C TYR A 74 -7.94 -2.29 14.46
N ALA A 75 -8.72 -1.89 13.45
CA ALA A 75 -10.14 -2.18 13.37
C ALA A 75 -10.44 -3.59 12.87
N ARG A 76 -9.48 -4.23 12.24
CA ARG A 76 -9.56 -5.49 11.48
C ARG A 76 -10.49 -5.34 10.25
N ALA A 77 -10.07 -5.90 9.15
CA ALA A 77 -10.80 -5.83 7.89
C ALA A 77 -11.05 -7.22 7.33
N GLY A 78 -12.11 -7.34 6.54
CA GLY A 78 -12.42 -8.52 5.74
C GLY A 78 -12.74 -8.12 4.32
N LEU A 79 -12.40 -8.96 3.35
CA LEU A 79 -12.73 -8.76 1.95
C LEU A 79 -14.15 -9.25 1.68
N LEU A 80 -14.96 -8.44 1.00
CA LEU A 80 -16.23 -8.82 0.40
C LEU A 80 -15.97 -9.10 -1.08
N SER A 81 -15.84 -10.37 -1.45
CA SER A 81 -15.48 -10.77 -2.81
C SER A 81 -16.62 -10.65 -3.82
N ASP A 82 -17.85 -10.54 -3.36
CA ASP A 82 -19.07 -10.37 -4.16
C ASP A 82 -19.46 -8.91 -4.42
N VAL A 83 -18.73 -7.95 -3.84
CA VAL A 83 -18.95 -6.52 -4.02
C VAL A 83 -17.78 -5.89 -4.75
N HIS A 84 -18.05 -5.38 -5.95
CA HIS A 84 -17.05 -4.74 -6.80
C HIS A 84 -17.31 -3.24 -6.94
N LEU A 85 -16.34 -2.43 -6.55
CA LEU A 85 -16.35 -0.98 -6.75
C LEU A 85 -15.41 -0.64 -7.91
N TYR A 86 -15.88 0.19 -8.84
CA TYR A 86 -15.14 0.59 -10.02
C TYR A 86 -14.71 2.05 -9.91
N GLU A 87 -13.43 2.31 -10.18
CA GLU A 87 -12.86 3.65 -10.25
C GLU A 87 -12.29 3.96 -11.62
N ASP A 88 -12.17 5.24 -11.90
CA ASP A 88 -11.49 5.71 -13.10
C ASP A 88 -9.97 5.73 -12.90
N TYR A 89 -9.26 5.34 -13.93
CA TYR A 89 -7.80 5.48 -13.98
C TYR A 89 -7.42 6.94 -14.27
N PRO A 90 -6.30 7.46 -13.69
CA PRO A 90 -5.83 8.80 -14.02
C PRO A 90 -5.61 9.00 -15.52
N ALA A 91 -6.15 10.08 -16.05
CA ALA A 91 -6.04 10.38 -17.48
C ALA A 91 -4.67 10.96 -17.89
N GLN A 92 -3.87 11.42 -16.92
CA GLN A 92 -2.59 12.09 -17.14
C GLN A 92 -1.50 11.51 -16.26
N TYR A 93 -0.30 11.38 -16.81
CA TYR A 93 0.89 10.92 -16.09
C TYR A 93 1.18 11.73 -14.81
N SER A 94 1.10 13.06 -14.88
CA SER A 94 1.35 13.94 -13.73
C SER A 94 0.40 13.68 -12.56
N VAL A 95 -0.87 13.38 -12.85
CA VAL A 95 -1.87 13.05 -11.83
C VAL A 95 -1.55 11.71 -11.17
N ASP A 96 -1.16 10.72 -11.97
CA ASP A 96 -0.78 9.40 -11.45
C ASP A 96 0.49 9.46 -10.61
N VAL A 97 1.53 10.16 -11.08
CA VAL A 97 2.78 10.36 -10.30
C VAL A 97 2.51 11.04 -8.97
N ASN A 98 1.69 12.10 -8.95
CA ASN A 98 1.34 12.79 -7.71
C ASN A 98 0.56 11.88 -6.75
N ARG A 99 -0.32 11.02 -7.27
CA ARG A 99 -1.04 10.02 -6.49
C ARG A 99 -0.07 9.01 -5.87
N ARG A 100 0.82 8.42 -6.67
CA ARG A 100 1.84 7.46 -6.22
C ARG A 100 2.79 8.08 -5.19
N HIS A 101 3.22 9.32 -5.43
CA HIS A 101 4.08 10.04 -4.48
C HIS A 101 3.41 10.19 -3.10
N ARG A 102 2.11 10.52 -3.06
CA ARG A 102 1.37 10.59 -1.79
C ARG A 102 1.30 9.23 -1.09
N TRP A 103 1.07 8.15 -1.82
CA TRP A 103 1.03 6.80 -1.25
C TRP A 103 2.38 6.39 -0.69
N ILE A 104 3.44 6.51 -1.49
CA ILE A 104 4.80 6.20 -1.03
C ILE A 104 5.16 7.02 0.20
N ARG A 105 4.86 8.31 0.20
CA ARG A 105 5.09 9.17 1.37
C ARG A 105 4.30 8.70 2.58
N GLY A 106 3.04 8.29 2.41
CA GLY A 106 2.23 7.69 3.47
C GLY A 106 2.86 6.43 4.04
N ASP A 107 3.30 5.51 3.17
CA ASP A 107 3.97 4.27 3.59
C ASP A 107 5.22 4.55 4.44
N TRP A 108 6.04 5.52 4.04
CA TRP A 108 7.22 5.91 4.81
C TRP A 108 6.89 6.56 6.15
N GLN A 109 5.78 7.27 6.26
CA GLN A 109 5.31 7.80 7.54
C GLN A 109 4.91 6.70 8.51
N LEU A 110 4.46 5.54 8.00
CA LEU A 110 4.09 4.39 8.80
C LEU A 110 5.30 3.55 9.29
N LEU A 111 6.52 3.86 8.87
CA LEU A 111 7.72 3.14 9.29
C LEU A 111 7.85 3.05 10.83
N SER A 112 7.43 4.08 11.55
CA SER A 112 7.47 4.11 13.01
C SER A 112 6.63 3.00 13.66
N TRP A 113 5.61 2.49 12.98
CA TRP A 113 4.75 1.40 13.50
C TRP A 113 5.36 0.01 13.36
N LEU A 114 6.54 -0.10 12.74
CA LEU A 114 7.35 -1.33 12.77
C LEU A 114 8.22 -1.42 14.04
N LEU A 115 8.31 -0.34 14.82
CA LEU A 115 9.14 -0.27 16.01
C LEU A 115 8.37 -0.70 17.27
N PRO A 116 9.06 -1.11 18.36
CA PRO A 116 8.43 -1.46 19.62
C PRO A 116 7.67 -0.32 20.29
N ARG A 117 8.07 0.93 20.01
CA ARG A 117 7.42 2.14 20.52
C ARG A 117 6.93 2.99 19.36
N ILE A 118 5.63 3.19 19.29
CA ILE A 118 4.93 3.90 18.23
C ILE A 118 4.53 5.32 18.64
N PRO A 119 4.35 6.23 17.65
CA PRO A 119 3.82 7.56 17.93
C PRO A 119 2.36 7.47 18.41
N GLY A 120 2.03 8.23 19.42
CA GLY A 120 0.68 8.42 19.93
C GLY A 120 0.29 9.90 19.96
N PRO A 121 -0.91 10.24 20.45
CA PRO A 121 -1.37 11.62 20.56
C PRO A 121 -0.41 12.51 21.36
N GLY A 122 -0.31 13.79 21.01
CA GLY A 122 0.41 14.77 21.81
C GLY A 122 1.90 14.48 22.06
N LYS A 123 2.61 13.86 21.14
CA LYS A 123 4.03 13.45 21.26
C LYS A 123 4.29 12.27 22.20
N LEU A 124 3.28 11.58 22.68
CA LEU A 124 3.44 10.38 23.49
C LEU A 124 4.07 9.25 22.65
N ARG A 125 4.77 8.36 23.33
CA ARG A 125 5.25 7.09 22.77
C ARG A 125 4.50 5.95 23.44
N LEU A 126 3.73 5.21 22.65
CA LEU A 126 2.95 4.07 23.11
C LEU A 126 3.68 2.76 22.82
N SER A 127 3.40 1.72 23.61
CA SER A 127 3.83 0.36 23.25
C SER A 127 3.09 -0.09 21.98
N ASN A 128 3.81 -0.73 21.06
CA ASN A 128 3.22 -1.22 19.83
C ASN A 128 2.32 -2.42 20.11
N SER A 129 1.02 -2.26 19.89
CA SER A 129 0.01 -3.29 20.08
C SER A 129 -0.37 -4.03 18.80
N LEU A 130 0.28 -3.70 17.66
CA LEU A 130 0.01 -4.36 16.39
C LEU A 130 0.47 -5.81 16.40
N SER A 131 -0.33 -6.66 15.77
CA SER A 131 0.03 -8.06 15.54
C SER A 131 1.26 -8.18 14.63
N ARG A 132 1.92 -9.33 14.62
CA ARG A 132 3.02 -9.61 13.68
C ARG A 132 2.57 -9.56 12.24
N LEU A 133 1.34 -10.01 11.97
CA LEU A 133 0.73 -9.92 10.64
C LEU A 133 0.53 -8.46 10.22
N SER A 134 0.00 -7.61 11.10
CA SER A 134 -0.16 -6.18 10.82
C SER A 134 1.19 -5.50 10.54
N GLN A 135 2.22 -5.79 11.34
CA GLN A 135 3.57 -5.28 11.09
C GLN A 135 4.12 -5.76 9.74
N TRP A 136 3.88 -7.03 9.38
CA TRP A 136 4.25 -7.55 8.07
C TRP A 136 3.54 -6.83 6.92
N LYS A 137 2.23 -6.60 7.01
CA LYS A 137 1.47 -5.84 6.00
C LYS A 137 2.03 -4.43 5.80
N LEU A 138 2.36 -3.72 6.88
CA LEU A 138 2.99 -2.40 6.82
C LEU A 138 4.37 -2.45 6.16
N PHE A 139 5.19 -3.44 6.53
CA PHE A 139 6.51 -3.64 5.93
C PHE A 139 6.41 -3.99 4.44
N ASP A 140 5.50 -4.89 4.07
CA ASP A 140 5.31 -5.28 2.67
C ASP A 140 4.89 -4.10 1.79
N ASN A 141 4.01 -3.24 2.31
CA ASN A 141 3.60 -2.02 1.63
C ASN A 141 4.77 -1.06 1.41
N LEU A 142 5.59 -0.84 2.46
CA LEU A 142 6.81 -0.04 2.37
C LEU A 142 7.82 -0.65 1.38
N ARG A 143 8.03 -1.97 1.43
CA ARG A 143 8.95 -2.71 0.56
C ARG A 143 8.66 -2.46 -0.92
N ARG A 144 7.39 -2.36 -1.32
CA ARG A 144 7.00 -2.07 -2.72
C ARG A 144 7.62 -0.79 -3.24
N SER A 145 7.76 0.24 -2.41
CA SER A 145 8.40 1.50 -2.80
C SER A 145 9.91 1.38 -2.98
N LEU A 146 10.54 0.38 -2.38
CA LEU A 146 11.98 0.12 -2.49
C LEU A 146 12.36 -0.68 -3.73
N VAL A 147 11.42 -1.39 -4.34
CA VAL A 147 11.69 -2.28 -5.50
C VAL A 147 12.32 -1.52 -6.67
N PRO A 148 11.79 -0.37 -7.15
CA PRO A 148 12.41 0.35 -8.26
C PRO A 148 13.85 0.80 -7.94
N MET A 149 14.10 1.22 -6.70
CA MET A 149 15.46 1.61 -6.26
C MET A 149 16.40 0.41 -6.25
N ALA A 150 15.95 -0.73 -5.70
CA ALA A 150 16.73 -1.95 -5.64
C ALA A 150 17.06 -2.49 -7.05
N LEU A 151 16.10 -2.47 -7.98
CA LEU A 151 16.32 -2.84 -9.37
C LEU A 151 17.31 -1.90 -10.07
N THR A 152 17.22 -0.60 -9.82
CA THR A 152 18.19 0.38 -10.36
C THR A 152 19.59 0.11 -9.83
N VAL A 153 19.73 -0.14 -8.54
CA VAL A 153 21.03 -0.48 -7.93
C VAL A 153 21.56 -1.80 -8.49
N LEU A 154 20.70 -2.82 -8.64
CA LEU A 154 21.07 -4.09 -9.23
C LEU A 154 21.57 -3.92 -10.68
N LEU A 155 20.91 -3.09 -11.47
CA LEU A 155 21.32 -2.78 -12.84
C LEU A 155 22.69 -2.13 -12.88
N LEU A 156 22.92 -1.11 -12.04
CA LEU A 156 24.21 -0.43 -11.95
C LEU A 156 25.33 -1.36 -11.49
N LEU A 157 25.08 -2.21 -10.52
CA LEU A 157 26.03 -3.23 -10.06
C LEU A 157 26.28 -4.28 -11.15
N GLY A 158 25.25 -4.68 -11.87
CA GLY A 158 25.34 -5.59 -13.00
C GLY A 158 26.26 -5.07 -14.10
N TRP A 159 26.24 -3.77 -14.36
CA TRP A 159 27.08 -3.14 -15.37
C TRP A 159 28.49 -2.83 -14.89
N ALA A 160 28.68 -2.46 -13.62
CA ALA A 160 29.95 -1.96 -13.11
C ALA A 160 30.82 -3.05 -12.48
N VAL A 161 30.22 -4.08 -11.89
CA VAL A 161 30.93 -5.00 -10.98
C VAL A 161 30.69 -6.48 -11.31
N LEU A 162 29.46 -6.84 -11.69
CA LEU A 162 29.10 -8.23 -11.88
C LEU A 162 29.46 -8.74 -13.29
N ALA A 163 29.68 -10.05 -13.40
CA ALA A 163 29.92 -10.66 -14.70
C ALA A 163 28.67 -10.63 -15.58
N SER A 164 28.85 -10.53 -16.88
CA SER A 164 27.79 -10.60 -17.90
C SER A 164 26.71 -9.51 -17.76
N PRO A 165 27.00 -8.25 -18.05
CA PRO A 165 26.07 -7.11 -17.93
C PRO A 165 24.71 -7.35 -18.62
N TRP A 166 24.70 -8.08 -19.72
CA TRP A 166 23.46 -8.43 -20.46
C TRP A 166 22.49 -9.27 -19.67
N LEU A 167 22.95 -10.19 -18.84
CA LEU A 167 22.08 -11.01 -17.99
C LEU A 167 21.32 -10.15 -16.99
N TRP A 168 21.99 -9.19 -16.40
CA TRP A 168 21.39 -8.29 -15.42
C TRP A 168 20.42 -7.30 -16.06
N THR A 169 20.72 -6.83 -17.27
CA THR A 169 19.81 -6.01 -18.05
C THR A 169 18.52 -6.78 -18.35
N LEU A 170 18.62 -8.02 -18.85
CA LEU A 170 17.47 -8.86 -19.15
C LEU A 170 16.69 -9.28 -17.89
N ALA A 171 17.34 -9.38 -16.74
CA ALA A 171 16.69 -9.74 -15.48
C ALA A 171 15.87 -8.58 -14.88
N VAL A 172 16.19 -7.33 -15.24
CA VAL A 172 15.57 -6.13 -14.67
C VAL A 172 14.51 -5.52 -15.60
N ILE A 173 14.67 -5.67 -16.92
CA ILE A 173 13.73 -5.17 -17.92
C ILE A 173 12.71 -6.24 -18.30
#